data_3ed2291dca3505ee1d4361f8a25c8e35
#
_entry.id   3ed2291dca3505ee1d4361f8a25c8e35
#
_cell.length_a   1.000
_cell.length_b   1.000
_cell.length_c   1.000
_cell.angle_alpha   90.00
_cell.angle_beta   90.00
_cell.angle_gamma   90.00
#
_symmetry.space_group_name_H-M   'P 1'
#
loop_
_entity.id
_entity.type
_entity.pdbx_description
1 polymer ?
#
loop_
_entity_poly.entity_id
_entity_poly.type
_entity_poly.pdbx_seq_one_letter_code
_entity_poly.pdbx_strand_id
1 'polypeptide(L)'
;MTTHTHTQTPLVSKEMVVPFILLVLCFAAWGAAANMTDPLVKVFSKIFTMSSVQSALVQFSYYGAYFCLAIPAAYINKRFSYKTGVLTGLGMAAIGAFLFYPASQAMTYGFFLVALFVLAGGLSILETSANPYVMGMGTQQGATRRLNLAQSFNPVGTNIGVFLAATLILPKLNTATSGERTNMNSEQLTSIISAELDAVMVPYVGMACVLVFIWLAIAFTKTPNFCKQKKVSKHVEFSATFKRLFKNTHYRFGVIAQFFNVAAQTCVWTFTIQ
;
A
#
# COMPACT_ATOMS: atom_id res chain seq x y z
N MET A 1 -49.16 17.11 -5.84
CA MET A 1 -48.09 16.32 -5.19
C MET A 1 -47.40 15.48 -6.27
N THR A 2 -46.32 15.98 -6.82
CA THR A 2 -45.51 15.25 -7.82
C THR A 2 -44.54 14.37 -7.03
N THR A 3 -44.82 13.07 -6.99
CA THR A 3 -43.92 12.05 -6.47
C THR A 3 -42.68 11.99 -7.37
N HIS A 4 -41.58 12.67 -6.94
CA HIS A 4 -40.29 12.45 -7.50
C HIS A 4 -39.84 11.02 -7.16
N THR A 5 -40.09 10.08 -8.04
CA THR A 5 -39.45 8.77 -8.02
C THR A 5 -37.95 9.00 -8.21
N HIS A 6 -37.20 9.00 -7.11
CA HIS A 6 -35.73 8.90 -7.13
C HIS A 6 -35.37 7.57 -7.79
N THR A 7 -35.24 7.55 -9.10
CA THR A 7 -34.56 6.46 -9.80
C THR A 7 -33.13 6.42 -9.28
N GLN A 8 -32.85 5.51 -8.36
CA GLN A 8 -31.50 5.31 -7.83
C GLN A 8 -30.60 4.89 -9.02
N THR A 9 -29.77 5.82 -9.46
CA THR A 9 -28.76 5.49 -10.46
C THR A 9 -27.86 4.37 -9.91
N PRO A 10 -27.64 3.28 -10.67
CA PRO A 10 -26.84 2.17 -10.20
C PRO A 10 -25.43 2.67 -9.83
N LEU A 11 -24.89 2.15 -8.72
CA LEU A 11 -23.59 2.55 -8.19
C LEU A 11 -22.48 2.41 -9.25
N VAL A 12 -22.54 1.32 -10.03
CA VAL A 12 -21.61 0.97 -11.09
C VAL A 12 -22.42 0.43 -12.27
N SER A 13 -22.02 0.72 -13.52
CA SER A 13 -22.64 0.10 -14.70
C SER A 13 -22.38 -1.41 -14.71
N LYS A 14 -23.29 -2.20 -15.32
CA LYS A 14 -23.19 -3.68 -15.34
C LYS A 14 -21.83 -4.17 -15.88
N GLU A 15 -21.29 -3.48 -16.87
CA GLU A 15 -19.98 -3.81 -17.48
C GLU A 15 -18.78 -3.52 -16.56
N MET A 16 -18.96 -2.69 -15.55
CA MET A 16 -17.91 -2.27 -14.61
C MET A 16 -17.96 -2.98 -13.26
N VAL A 17 -18.92 -3.87 -13.04
CA VAL A 17 -19.05 -4.58 -11.76
C VAL A 17 -17.80 -5.42 -11.49
N VAL A 18 -17.33 -6.21 -12.45
CA VAL A 18 -16.13 -7.05 -12.28
C VAL A 18 -14.87 -6.19 -12.05
N PRO A 19 -14.55 -5.19 -12.88
CA PRO A 19 -13.44 -4.27 -12.59
C PRO A 19 -13.55 -3.58 -11.23
N PHE A 20 -14.74 -3.21 -10.79
CA PHE A 20 -14.97 -2.57 -9.50
C PHE A 20 -14.68 -3.53 -8.34
N ILE A 21 -15.16 -4.78 -8.40
CA ILE A 21 -14.87 -5.81 -7.38
C ILE A 21 -13.37 -6.06 -7.30
N LEU A 22 -12.68 -6.16 -8.43
CA LEU A 22 -11.22 -6.35 -8.45
C LEU A 22 -10.47 -5.16 -7.80
N LEU A 23 -10.96 -3.93 -8.00
CA LEU A 23 -10.38 -2.78 -7.31
C LEU A 23 -10.69 -2.78 -5.81
N VAL A 24 -11.87 -3.20 -5.39
CA VAL A 24 -12.20 -3.40 -3.97
C VAL A 24 -11.23 -4.40 -3.33
N LEU A 25 -10.92 -5.50 -4.02
CA LEU A 25 -9.90 -6.45 -3.58
C LEU A 25 -8.49 -5.84 -3.52
N CYS A 26 -8.16 -4.90 -4.43
CA CYS A 26 -6.91 -4.14 -4.33
C CYS A 26 -6.84 -3.31 -3.04
N PHE A 27 -7.94 -2.66 -2.63
CA PHE A 27 -7.97 -1.89 -1.38
C PHE A 27 -7.80 -2.79 -0.16
N ALA A 28 -8.42 -3.98 -0.16
CA ALA A 28 -8.22 -4.96 0.90
C ALA A 28 -6.76 -5.49 0.93
N ALA A 29 -6.22 -5.86 -0.22
CA ALA A 29 -4.83 -6.33 -0.32
C ALA A 29 -3.82 -5.24 0.08
N TRP A 30 -4.07 -3.98 -0.32
CA TRP A 30 -3.27 -2.85 0.14
C TRP A 30 -3.31 -2.67 1.65
N GLY A 31 -4.51 -2.71 2.26
CA GLY A 31 -4.66 -2.63 3.71
C GLY A 31 -3.91 -3.75 4.44
N ALA A 32 -4.01 -4.98 3.95
CA ALA A 32 -3.30 -6.13 4.51
C ALA A 32 -1.78 -5.97 4.41
N ALA A 33 -1.26 -5.64 3.22
CA ALA A 33 0.18 -5.50 2.97
C ALA A 33 0.79 -4.34 3.79
N ALA A 34 0.11 -3.18 3.87
CA ALA A 34 0.56 -2.03 4.63
C ALA A 34 0.68 -2.37 6.13
N ASN A 35 -0.34 -3.02 6.69
CA ASN A 35 -0.39 -3.28 8.13
C ASN A 35 0.39 -4.52 8.59
N MET A 36 0.78 -5.40 7.67
CA MET A 36 1.80 -6.43 7.97
C MET A 36 3.18 -5.81 8.21
N THR A 37 3.43 -4.59 7.71
CA THR A 37 4.71 -3.90 7.86
C THR A 37 4.94 -3.37 9.28
N ASP A 38 3.90 -2.96 9.99
CA ASP A 38 4.03 -2.39 11.34
C ASP A 38 4.62 -3.37 12.37
N PRO A 39 4.15 -4.63 12.48
CA PRO A 39 4.81 -5.64 13.32
C PRO A 39 6.26 -5.91 12.90
N LEU A 40 6.58 -5.75 11.61
CA LEU A 40 7.90 -6.03 11.08
C LEU A 40 8.99 -5.15 11.69
N VAL A 41 8.68 -3.89 12.01
CA VAL A 41 9.63 -2.99 12.68
C VAL A 41 10.09 -3.58 14.01
N LYS A 42 9.15 -4.09 14.82
CA LYS A 42 9.46 -4.73 16.11
C LYS A 42 10.24 -6.03 15.92
N VAL A 43 9.86 -6.84 14.93
CA VAL A 43 10.54 -8.09 14.60
C VAL A 43 11.99 -7.80 14.17
N PHE A 44 12.20 -6.87 13.27
CA PHE A 44 13.55 -6.51 12.81
C PHE A 44 14.39 -5.87 13.90
N SER A 45 13.79 -5.00 14.73
CA SER A 45 14.48 -4.42 15.87
C SER A 45 15.03 -5.51 16.82
N LYS A 46 14.27 -6.59 17.00
CA LYS A 46 14.66 -7.72 17.82
C LYS A 46 15.69 -8.63 17.14
N ILE A 47 15.45 -8.96 15.85
CA ILE A 47 16.34 -9.87 15.09
C ILE A 47 17.74 -9.25 14.89
N PHE A 48 17.78 -7.98 14.49
CA PHE A 48 19.04 -7.29 14.16
C PHE A 48 19.63 -6.48 15.34
N THR A 49 19.05 -6.58 16.54
CA THR A 49 19.49 -5.80 17.72
C THR A 49 19.70 -4.31 17.39
N MET A 50 18.70 -3.72 16.71
CA MET A 50 18.84 -2.40 16.10
C MET A 50 18.82 -1.27 17.13
N SER A 51 19.59 -0.22 16.83
CA SER A 51 19.46 1.07 17.51
C SER A 51 18.13 1.75 17.18
N SER A 52 17.72 2.72 18.00
CA SER A 52 16.50 3.52 17.75
C SER A 52 16.54 4.21 16.37
N VAL A 53 17.71 4.63 15.91
CA VAL A 53 17.90 5.25 14.58
C VAL A 53 17.63 4.24 13.46
N GLN A 54 18.17 3.03 13.58
CA GLN A 54 17.93 1.96 12.61
C GLN A 54 16.45 1.56 12.56
N SER A 55 15.80 1.45 13.71
CA SER A 55 14.35 1.19 13.76
C SER A 55 13.53 2.30 13.05
N ALA A 56 13.94 3.57 13.21
CA ALA A 56 13.32 4.68 12.50
C ALA A 56 13.56 4.62 10.98
N LEU A 57 14.68 4.07 10.51
CA LEU A 57 14.94 3.91 9.06
C LEU A 57 13.96 2.94 8.38
N VAL A 58 13.38 1.99 9.10
CA VAL A 58 12.32 1.12 8.54
C VAL A 58 11.09 1.95 8.19
N GLN A 59 10.65 2.80 9.12
CA GLN A 59 9.53 3.73 8.88
C GLN A 59 9.87 4.74 7.78
N PHE A 60 11.08 5.28 7.80
CA PHE A 60 11.55 6.22 6.78
C PHE A 60 11.60 5.56 5.39
N SER A 61 12.02 4.31 5.27
CA SER A 61 11.99 3.58 4.00
C SER A 61 10.58 3.43 3.46
N TYR A 62 9.63 3.08 4.32
CA TYR A 62 8.22 2.93 3.94
C TYR A 62 7.59 4.26 3.50
N TYR A 63 7.57 5.25 4.37
CA TYR A 63 6.94 6.55 4.07
C TYR A 63 7.72 7.36 3.03
N GLY A 64 9.06 7.20 2.99
CA GLY A 64 9.92 7.79 1.96
C GLY A 64 9.58 7.27 0.56
N ALA A 65 9.25 5.99 0.42
CA ALA A 65 8.78 5.44 -0.84
C ALA A 65 7.45 6.07 -1.28
N TYR A 66 6.51 6.26 -0.35
CA TYR A 66 5.25 6.97 -0.63
C TYR A 66 5.49 8.40 -1.12
N PHE A 67 6.37 9.12 -0.44
CA PHE A 67 6.73 10.49 -0.83
C PHE A 67 7.36 10.56 -2.22
N CYS A 68 8.35 9.70 -2.48
CA CYS A 68 9.08 9.71 -3.75
C CYS A 68 8.23 9.27 -4.94
N LEU A 69 7.34 8.28 -4.77
CA LEU A 69 6.64 7.66 -5.88
C LEU A 69 5.23 8.21 -6.14
N ALA A 70 4.70 9.07 -5.31
CA ALA A 70 3.42 9.73 -5.53
C ALA A 70 3.38 10.56 -6.83
N ILE A 71 4.44 11.33 -7.11
CA ILE A 71 4.56 12.14 -8.33
C ILE A 71 4.74 11.26 -9.59
N PRO A 72 5.67 10.28 -9.62
CA PRO A 72 5.75 9.29 -10.70
C PRO A 72 4.44 8.57 -10.97
N ALA A 73 3.70 8.19 -9.92
CA ALA A 73 2.39 7.55 -10.05
C ALA A 73 1.38 8.45 -10.79
N ALA A 74 1.30 9.72 -10.40
CA ALA A 74 0.44 10.69 -11.06
C ALA A 74 0.83 10.89 -12.54
N TYR A 75 2.13 10.85 -12.84
CA TYR A 75 2.63 10.92 -14.22
C TYR A 75 2.21 9.68 -15.05
N ILE A 76 2.35 8.46 -14.49
CA ILE A 76 1.91 7.22 -15.14
C ILE A 76 0.42 7.28 -15.45
N ASN A 77 -0.41 7.70 -14.48
CA ASN A 77 -1.85 7.84 -14.66
C ASN A 77 -2.22 8.81 -15.77
N LYS A 78 -1.53 9.95 -15.85
CA LYS A 78 -1.78 10.97 -16.86
C LYS A 78 -1.32 10.56 -18.25
N ARG A 79 -0.18 9.85 -18.37
CA ARG A 79 0.41 9.49 -19.66
C ARG A 79 -0.22 8.25 -20.27
N PHE A 80 -0.58 7.28 -19.47
CA PHE A 80 -1.10 5.97 -19.92
C PHE A 80 -2.58 5.81 -19.53
N SER A 81 -2.84 5.28 -18.35
CA SER A 81 -4.20 5.11 -17.84
C SER A 81 -4.17 4.76 -16.34
N TYR A 82 -5.29 4.89 -15.66
CA TYR A 82 -5.43 4.42 -14.28
C TYR A 82 -5.24 2.90 -14.16
N LYS A 83 -5.71 2.12 -15.15
CA LYS A 83 -5.48 0.67 -15.19
C LYS A 83 -3.98 0.36 -15.23
N THR A 84 -3.22 1.05 -16.08
CA THR A 84 -1.76 0.90 -16.15
C THR A 84 -1.11 1.25 -14.83
N GLY A 85 -1.54 2.34 -14.19
CA GLY A 85 -1.04 2.72 -12.87
C GLY A 85 -1.30 1.64 -11.80
N VAL A 86 -2.53 1.09 -11.74
CA VAL A 86 -2.88 -0.02 -10.84
C VAL A 86 -2.01 -1.25 -11.10
N LEU A 87 -1.83 -1.65 -12.36
CA LEU A 87 -1.00 -2.78 -12.73
C LEU A 87 0.48 -2.55 -12.38
N THR A 88 1.00 -1.36 -12.62
CA THR A 88 2.38 -0.99 -12.23
C THR A 88 2.54 -1.05 -10.72
N GLY A 89 1.59 -0.51 -9.97
CA GLY A 89 1.61 -0.51 -8.50
C GLY A 89 1.56 -1.93 -7.92
N LEU A 90 0.61 -2.76 -8.37
CA LEU A 90 0.49 -4.16 -7.94
C LEU A 90 1.74 -4.99 -8.31
N GLY A 91 2.24 -4.82 -9.55
CA GLY A 91 3.45 -5.53 -9.99
C GLY A 91 4.67 -5.15 -9.16
N MET A 92 4.88 -3.86 -8.91
CA MET A 92 5.98 -3.38 -8.08
C MET A 92 5.83 -3.84 -6.62
N ALA A 93 4.62 -3.80 -6.05
CA ALA A 93 4.36 -4.29 -4.70
C ALA A 93 4.61 -5.81 -4.59
N ALA A 94 4.18 -6.59 -5.58
CA ALA A 94 4.45 -8.03 -5.62
C ALA A 94 5.96 -8.33 -5.71
N ILE A 95 6.70 -7.60 -6.54
CA ILE A 95 8.17 -7.72 -6.62
C ILE A 95 8.78 -7.37 -5.26
N GLY A 96 8.37 -6.28 -4.62
CA GLY A 96 8.83 -5.90 -3.29
C GLY A 96 8.59 -6.98 -2.25
N ALA A 97 7.39 -7.59 -2.25
CA ALA A 97 7.05 -8.69 -1.36
C ALA A 97 7.90 -9.95 -1.63
N PHE A 98 8.20 -10.29 -2.88
CA PHE A 98 9.10 -11.39 -3.23
C PHE A 98 10.56 -11.10 -2.87
N LEU A 99 11.00 -9.85 -2.90
CA LEU A 99 12.38 -9.48 -2.51
C LEU A 99 12.67 -9.74 -1.03
N PHE A 100 11.68 -9.91 -0.18
CA PHE A 100 11.89 -10.34 1.20
C PHE A 100 12.52 -11.73 1.28
N TYR A 101 12.24 -12.63 0.32
CA TYR A 101 12.81 -13.97 0.31
C TYR A 101 14.35 -13.96 0.14
N PRO A 102 14.95 -13.36 -0.91
CA PRO A 102 16.39 -13.26 -0.99
C PRO A 102 16.99 -12.38 0.12
N ALA A 103 16.24 -11.41 0.67
CA ALA A 103 16.68 -10.63 1.81
C ALA A 103 16.84 -11.48 3.08
N SER A 104 15.96 -12.47 3.30
CA SER A 104 16.07 -13.39 4.42
C SER A 104 17.30 -14.30 4.28
N GLN A 105 17.59 -14.78 3.07
CA GLN A 105 18.79 -15.60 2.82
C GLN A 105 20.08 -14.82 3.02
N ALA A 106 20.09 -13.54 2.62
CA ALA A 106 21.26 -12.66 2.81
C ALA A 106 21.44 -12.20 4.27
N MET A 107 20.42 -12.34 5.12
CA MET A 107 20.39 -11.90 6.53
C MET A 107 20.89 -10.46 6.72
N THR A 108 20.66 -9.60 5.72
CA THR A 108 21.21 -8.24 5.69
C THR A 108 20.08 -7.22 5.86
N TYR A 109 20.15 -6.43 6.92
CA TYR A 109 19.17 -5.39 7.22
C TYR A 109 18.91 -4.43 6.06
N GLY A 110 19.95 -3.95 5.38
CA GLY A 110 19.83 -3.03 4.25
C GLY A 110 19.01 -3.61 3.10
N PHE A 111 19.08 -4.91 2.86
CA PHE A 111 18.32 -5.56 1.80
C PHE A 111 16.81 -5.62 2.13
N PHE A 112 16.46 -5.79 3.40
CA PHE A 112 15.07 -5.67 3.86
C PHE A 112 14.52 -4.26 3.68
N LEU A 113 15.33 -3.22 3.92
CA LEU A 113 14.91 -1.84 3.66
C LEU A 113 14.61 -1.59 2.18
N VAL A 114 15.42 -2.16 1.28
CA VAL A 114 15.18 -2.06 -0.17
C VAL A 114 13.90 -2.80 -0.55
N ALA A 115 13.69 -4.02 -0.07
CA ALA A 115 12.47 -4.80 -0.31
C ALA A 115 11.22 -4.03 0.17
N LEU A 116 11.31 -3.44 1.36
CA LEU A 116 10.26 -2.63 1.95
C LEU A 116 9.99 -1.35 1.13
N PHE A 117 11.03 -0.66 0.68
CA PHE A 117 10.91 0.53 -0.16
C PHE A 117 10.21 0.20 -1.49
N VAL A 118 10.55 -0.92 -2.12
CA VAL A 118 9.93 -1.37 -3.38
C VAL A 118 8.47 -1.75 -3.15
N LEU A 119 8.16 -2.50 -2.07
CA LEU A 119 6.79 -2.84 -1.68
C LEU A 119 5.94 -1.58 -1.46
N ALA A 120 6.40 -0.70 -0.57
CA ALA A 120 5.70 0.54 -0.22
C ALA A 120 5.52 1.47 -1.42
N GLY A 121 6.53 1.55 -2.28
CA GLY A 121 6.47 2.29 -3.54
C GLY A 121 5.40 1.75 -4.48
N GLY A 122 5.28 0.43 -4.59
CA GLY A 122 4.21 -0.21 -5.34
C GLY A 122 2.83 0.12 -4.76
N LEU A 123 2.68 0.08 -3.44
CA LEU A 123 1.44 0.45 -2.75
C LEU A 123 1.08 1.94 -2.95
N SER A 124 2.07 2.84 -2.94
CA SER A 124 1.88 4.26 -3.24
C SER A 124 1.34 4.50 -4.66
N ILE A 125 1.91 3.80 -5.66
CA ILE A 125 1.44 3.88 -7.05
C ILE A 125 0.03 3.29 -7.16
N LEU A 126 -0.24 2.18 -6.50
CA LEU A 126 -1.54 1.53 -6.46
C LEU A 126 -2.60 2.47 -5.91
N GLU A 127 -2.37 3.07 -4.74
CA GLU A 127 -3.30 3.99 -4.08
C GLU A 127 -3.59 5.22 -4.94
N THR A 128 -2.54 5.88 -5.46
CA THR A 128 -2.64 7.05 -6.32
C THR A 128 -3.44 6.77 -7.60
N SER A 129 -3.47 5.51 -8.06
CA SER A 129 -4.14 5.09 -9.29
C SER A 129 -5.53 4.54 -9.05
N ALA A 130 -5.73 3.74 -8.00
CA ALA A 130 -6.99 3.06 -7.70
C ALA A 130 -8.08 4.04 -7.27
N ASN A 131 -7.75 5.05 -6.47
CA ASN A 131 -8.72 6.07 -6.01
C ASN A 131 -9.44 6.78 -7.17
N PRO A 132 -8.75 7.45 -8.09
CA PRO A 132 -9.42 8.09 -9.23
C PRO A 132 -10.02 7.08 -10.21
N TYR A 133 -9.48 5.88 -10.31
CA TYR A 133 -10.03 4.82 -11.16
C TYR A 133 -11.43 4.41 -10.69
N VAL A 134 -11.61 4.13 -9.41
CA VAL A 134 -12.91 3.82 -8.80
C VAL A 134 -13.89 4.97 -8.98
N MET A 135 -13.45 6.21 -8.77
CA MET A 135 -14.31 7.39 -8.98
C MET A 135 -14.80 7.50 -10.42
N GLY A 136 -14.00 7.11 -11.41
CA GLY A 136 -14.32 7.17 -12.83
C GLY A 136 -15.26 6.06 -13.34
N MET A 137 -15.58 5.02 -12.53
CA MET A 137 -16.35 3.85 -12.96
C MET A 137 -17.86 4.05 -13.08
N GLY A 138 -18.36 5.26 -13.13
CA GLY A 138 -19.80 5.55 -13.25
C GLY A 138 -20.07 7.04 -13.26
N THR A 139 -21.31 7.42 -12.91
CA THR A 139 -21.74 8.82 -12.89
C THR A 139 -20.96 9.65 -11.86
N GLN A 140 -20.74 10.93 -12.15
CA GLN A 140 -20.01 11.83 -11.26
C GLN A 140 -20.69 12.00 -9.91
N GLN A 141 -22.03 11.99 -9.88
CA GLN A 141 -22.82 12.06 -8.64
C GLN A 141 -22.55 10.88 -7.69
N GLY A 142 -22.30 9.67 -8.21
CA GLY A 142 -21.97 8.48 -7.42
C GLY A 142 -20.49 8.29 -7.10
N ALA A 143 -19.60 9.19 -7.52
CA ALA A 143 -18.15 9.01 -7.43
C ALA A 143 -17.66 8.83 -5.98
N THR A 144 -18.09 9.72 -5.08
CA THR A 144 -17.71 9.66 -3.65
C THR A 144 -18.25 8.40 -2.98
N ARG A 145 -19.50 7.99 -3.31
CA ARG A 145 -20.10 6.76 -2.76
C ARG A 145 -19.32 5.51 -3.19
N ARG A 146 -18.88 5.45 -4.45
CA ARG A 146 -18.02 4.35 -4.94
C ARG A 146 -16.69 4.31 -4.24
N LEU A 147 -16.05 5.47 -4.09
CA LEU A 147 -14.76 5.57 -3.40
C LEU A 147 -14.86 5.14 -1.94
N ASN A 148 -15.87 5.64 -1.22
CA ASN A 148 -16.07 5.29 0.18
C ASN A 148 -16.35 3.78 0.34
N LEU A 149 -17.14 3.19 -0.55
CA LEU A 149 -17.39 1.75 -0.54
C LEU A 149 -16.10 0.96 -0.80
N ALA A 150 -15.31 1.35 -1.80
CA ALA A 150 -14.06 0.65 -2.08
C ALA A 150 -13.06 0.80 -0.92
N GLN A 151 -12.92 2.01 -0.38
CA GLN A 151 -12.02 2.27 0.75
C GLN A 151 -12.46 1.60 2.06
N SER A 152 -13.75 1.30 2.26
CA SER A 152 -14.20 0.56 3.45
C SER A 152 -13.66 -0.86 3.54
N PHE A 153 -13.14 -1.40 2.45
CA PHE A 153 -12.46 -2.70 2.43
C PHE A 153 -10.97 -2.63 2.82
N ASN A 154 -10.38 -1.44 2.84
CA ASN A 154 -9.01 -1.27 3.34
C ASN A 154 -8.89 -1.66 4.83
N PRO A 155 -9.75 -1.20 5.77
CA PRO A 155 -9.74 -1.68 7.15
C PRO A 155 -9.99 -3.18 7.30
N VAL A 156 -10.78 -3.80 6.41
CA VAL A 156 -10.95 -5.27 6.39
C VAL A 156 -9.60 -5.94 6.11
N GLY A 157 -8.90 -5.45 5.08
CA GLY A 157 -7.54 -5.91 4.77
C GLY A 157 -6.56 -5.68 5.92
N THR A 158 -6.61 -4.50 6.56
CA THR A 158 -5.81 -4.17 7.75
C THR A 158 -5.97 -5.22 8.84
N ASN A 159 -7.21 -5.56 9.20
CA ASN A 159 -7.47 -6.59 10.22
C ASN A 159 -6.95 -7.97 9.79
N ILE A 160 -7.08 -8.34 8.51
CA ILE A 160 -6.51 -9.57 7.98
C ILE A 160 -4.97 -9.54 8.11
N GLY A 161 -4.31 -8.44 7.75
CA GLY A 161 -2.85 -8.30 7.88
C GLY A 161 -2.36 -8.43 9.31
N VAL A 162 -3.03 -7.76 10.25
CA VAL A 162 -2.71 -7.86 11.68
C VAL A 162 -2.94 -9.29 12.20
N PHE A 163 -4.05 -9.92 11.82
CA PHE A 163 -4.35 -11.30 12.20
C PHE A 163 -3.30 -12.28 11.66
N LEU A 164 -2.89 -12.14 10.38
CA LEU A 164 -1.83 -12.96 9.80
C LEU A 164 -0.49 -12.75 10.54
N ALA A 165 -0.13 -11.52 10.85
CA ALA A 165 1.08 -11.25 11.61
C ALA A 165 1.01 -11.87 13.02
N ALA A 166 -0.12 -11.73 13.71
CA ALA A 166 -0.33 -12.25 15.05
C ALA A 166 -0.33 -13.79 15.11
N THR A 167 -0.81 -14.45 14.07
CA THR A 167 -0.94 -15.92 14.05
C THR A 167 0.24 -16.64 13.40
N LEU A 168 0.87 -16.05 12.38
CA LEU A 168 1.93 -16.69 11.61
C LEU A 168 3.33 -16.24 11.99
N ILE A 169 3.50 -14.98 12.42
CA ILE A 169 4.82 -14.41 12.74
C ILE A 169 5.08 -14.47 14.24
N LEU A 170 4.24 -13.81 15.04
CA LEU A 170 4.51 -13.63 16.48
C LEU A 170 4.76 -14.94 17.27
N PRO A 171 4.00 -16.04 17.06
CA PRO A 171 4.22 -17.27 17.81
C PRO A 171 5.55 -17.98 17.48
N LYS A 172 6.16 -17.64 16.36
CA LYS A 172 7.42 -18.23 15.90
C LYS A 172 8.64 -17.43 16.31
N LEU A 173 8.43 -16.23 16.87
CA LEU A 173 9.54 -15.41 17.39
C LEU A 173 10.08 -15.99 18.70
N ASN A 174 11.40 -16.07 18.78
CA ASN A 174 12.06 -16.49 20.00
C ASN A 174 11.81 -15.49 21.15
N THR A 175 11.58 -15.99 22.34
CA THR A 175 11.29 -15.18 23.54
C THR A 175 12.52 -14.48 24.13
N ALA A 176 13.74 -14.87 23.72
CA ALA A 176 14.99 -14.29 24.20
C ALA A 176 15.03 -12.76 24.00
N THR A 177 15.40 -12.06 25.06
CA THR A 177 15.59 -10.61 25.05
C THR A 177 16.86 -10.21 24.30
N SER A 178 16.97 -8.94 23.92
CA SER A 178 18.17 -8.42 23.22
C SER A 178 19.46 -8.62 24.04
N GLY A 179 19.37 -8.52 25.38
CA GLY A 179 20.52 -8.75 26.27
C GLY A 179 20.94 -10.23 26.32
N GLU A 180 19.99 -11.15 26.31
CA GLU A 180 20.27 -12.59 26.25
C GLU A 180 20.88 -12.98 24.91
N ARG A 181 20.43 -12.39 23.81
CA ARG A 181 20.99 -12.62 22.47
C ARG A 181 22.44 -12.19 22.33
N THR A 182 22.85 -11.13 23.03
CA THR A 182 24.25 -10.65 23.03
C THR A 182 25.21 -11.65 23.68
N ASN A 183 24.69 -12.49 24.59
CA ASN A 183 25.49 -13.49 25.31
C ASN A 183 25.42 -14.90 24.67
N MET A 184 24.67 -15.07 23.58
CA MET A 184 24.56 -16.36 22.87
C MET A 184 25.77 -16.64 22.00
N ASN A 185 26.06 -17.93 21.80
CA ASN A 185 27.06 -18.35 20.81
C ASN A 185 26.59 -17.99 19.40
N SER A 186 27.52 -17.64 18.51
CA SER A 186 27.22 -17.22 17.12
C SER A 186 26.39 -18.23 16.32
N GLU A 187 26.58 -19.53 16.52
CA GLU A 187 25.79 -20.57 15.86
C GLU A 187 24.34 -20.57 16.34
N GLN A 188 24.10 -20.48 17.66
CA GLN A 188 22.78 -20.40 18.24
C GLN A 188 22.02 -19.14 17.79
N LEU A 189 22.72 -18.00 17.78
CA LEU A 189 22.15 -16.73 17.34
C LEU A 189 21.75 -16.79 15.86
N THR A 190 22.62 -17.32 15.00
CA THR A 190 22.34 -17.48 13.56
C THR A 190 21.15 -18.41 13.32
N SER A 191 21.06 -19.52 14.05
CA SER A 191 19.94 -20.45 13.94
C SER A 191 18.60 -19.80 14.34
N ILE A 192 18.58 -19.02 15.43
CA ILE A 192 17.39 -18.29 15.89
C ILE A 192 16.99 -17.23 14.85
N ILE A 193 17.94 -16.43 14.36
CA ILE A 193 17.69 -15.40 13.36
C ILE A 193 17.13 -16.01 12.08
N SER A 194 17.72 -17.11 11.58
CA SER A 194 17.23 -17.80 10.39
C SER A 194 15.79 -18.28 10.57
N ALA A 195 15.48 -18.92 11.70
CA ALA A 195 14.11 -19.40 11.97
C ALA A 195 13.09 -18.26 12.09
N GLU A 196 13.46 -17.14 12.70
CA GLU A 196 12.60 -15.95 12.80
C GLU A 196 12.38 -15.28 11.43
N LEU A 197 13.42 -15.19 10.60
CA LEU A 197 13.31 -14.66 9.24
C LEU A 197 12.42 -15.55 8.36
N ASP A 198 12.57 -16.88 8.46
CA ASP A 198 11.71 -17.83 7.74
C ASP A 198 10.24 -17.68 8.16
N ALA A 199 9.99 -17.43 9.44
CA ALA A 199 8.63 -17.17 9.93
C ALA A 199 8.00 -15.91 9.31
N VAL A 200 8.80 -14.88 9.07
CA VAL A 200 8.36 -13.65 8.40
C VAL A 200 8.11 -13.89 6.91
N MET A 201 8.89 -14.75 6.26
CA MET A 201 8.79 -14.97 4.80
C MET A 201 7.45 -15.56 4.38
N VAL A 202 6.90 -16.51 5.13
CA VAL A 202 5.68 -17.22 4.75
C VAL A 202 4.51 -16.26 4.44
N PRO A 203 4.12 -15.33 5.33
CA PRO A 203 3.04 -14.40 5.04
C PRO A 203 3.37 -13.40 3.92
N TYR A 204 4.64 -12.99 3.76
CA TYR A 204 5.02 -12.07 2.68
C TYR A 204 4.99 -12.73 1.31
N VAL A 205 5.47 -13.96 1.17
CA VAL A 205 5.36 -14.72 -0.07
C VAL A 205 3.89 -15.01 -0.38
N GLY A 206 3.09 -15.36 0.63
CA GLY A 206 1.65 -15.51 0.47
C GLY A 206 0.97 -14.24 -0.04
N MET A 207 1.33 -13.08 0.53
CA MET A 207 0.84 -11.78 0.09
C MET A 207 1.29 -11.47 -1.35
N ALA A 208 2.54 -11.76 -1.70
CA ALA A 208 3.03 -11.59 -3.07
C ALA A 208 2.22 -12.41 -4.08
N CYS A 209 1.91 -13.66 -3.76
CA CYS A 209 1.05 -14.52 -4.60
C CYS A 209 -0.36 -13.91 -4.76
N VAL A 210 -0.96 -13.39 -3.68
CA VAL A 210 -2.26 -12.71 -3.74
C VAL A 210 -2.20 -11.47 -4.63
N LEU A 211 -1.16 -10.63 -4.49
CA LEU A 211 -0.96 -9.45 -5.33
C LEU A 211 -0.80 -9.81 -6.81
N VAL A 212 -0.04 -10.87 -7.13
CA VAL A 212 0.12 -11.39 -8.49
C VAL A 212 -1.20 -11.90 -9.04
N PHE A 213 -1.98 -12.63 -8.24
CA PHE A 213 -3.30 -13.13 -8.64
C PHE A 213 -4.24 -11.96 -9.00
N ILE A 214 -4.32 -10.94 -8.15
CA ILE A 214 -5.12 -9.73 -8.43
C ILE A 214 -4.58 -9.00 -9.67
N TRP A 215 -3.26 -8.90 -9.82
CA TRP A 215 -2.61 -8.31 -10.98
C TRP A 215 -3.03 -9.00 -12.27
N LEU A 216 -2.96 -10.34 -12.32
CA LEU A 216 -3.39 -11.14 -13.46
C LEU A 216 -4.89 -10.93 -13.74
N ALA A 217 -5.73 -10.99 -12.72
CA ALA A 217 -7.17 -10.79 -12.86
C ALA A 217 -7.49 -9.43 -13.48
N ILE A 218 -6.82 -8.35 -13.04
CA ILE A 218 -7.00 -7.00 -13.60
C ILE A 218 -6.41 -6.90 -15.02
N ALA A 219 -5.25 -7.52 -15.27
CA ALA A 219 -4.61 -7.49 -16.58
C ALA A 219 -5.53 -8.04 -17.67
N PHE A 220 -6.14 -9.20 -17.40
CA PHE A 220 -7.06 -9.86 -18.37
C PHE A 220 -8.46 -9.25 -18.41
N THR A 221 -8.87 -8.47 -17.42
CA THR A 221 -10.17 -7.82 -17.40
C THR A 221 -10.23 -6.71 -18.45
N LYS A 222 -11.20 -6.80 -19.38
CA LYS A 222 -11.45 -5.73 -20.35
C LYS A 222 -12.09 -4.54 -19.64
N THR A 223 -11.46 -3.39 -19.73
CA THR A 223 -12.01 -2.14 -19.22
C THR A 223 -12.54 -1.29 -20.35
N PRO A 224 -13.80 -0.85 -20.28
CA PRO A 224 -14.33 0.08 -21.27
C PRO A 224 -13.51 1.37 -21.37
N ASN A 225 -13.47 1.95 -22.56
CA ASN A 225 -12.56 3.05 -22.93
C ASN A 225 -12.88 4.43 -22.33
N PHE A 226 -13.86 4.57 -21.43
CA PHE A 226 -14.24 5.87 -20.86
C PHE A 226 -13.20 6.44 -19.85
N CYS A 227 -12.26 5.61 -19.38
CA CYS A 227 -11.06 6.09 -18.68
C CYS A 227 -9.94 6.58 -19.60
N LYS A 228 -10.14 6.57 -20.95
CA LYS A 228 -9.26 7.30 -21.84
C LYS A 228 -9.54 8.79 -21.64
N GLN A 229 -8.74 9.42 -20.79
CA GLN A 229 -8.71 10.88 -20.74
C GLN A 229 -8.59 11.41 -22.19
N LYS A 230 -9.43 12.40 -22.54
CA LYS A 230 -9.24 13.21 -23.75
C LYS A 230 -7.73 13.41 -23.91
N LYS A 231 -7.20 13.15 -25.12
CA LYS A 231 -5.78 13.35 -25.45
C LYS A 231 -5.31 14.69 -24.89
N VAL A 232 -4.81 14.64 -23.65
CA VAL A 232 -4.19 15.80 -23.02
C VAL A 232 -2.85 15.98 -23.73
N SER A 233 -2.55 17.21 -24.12
CA SER A 233 -1.32 17.58 -24.81
C SER A 233 -0.10 16.86 -24.25
N LYS A 234 0.77 16.35 -25.11
CA LYS A 234 1.95 15.55 -24.76
C LYS A 234 2.93 16.23 -23.79
N HIS A 235 2.79 17.53 -23.56
CA HIS A 235 3.59 18.30 -22.62
C HIS A 235 2.87 18.41 -21.27
N VAL A 236 3.44 17.76 -20.25
CA VAL A 236 3.05 17.96 -18.86
C VAL A 236 3.85 19.13 -18.32
N GLU A 237 3.28 20.32 -18.34
CA GLU A 237 3.87 21.47 -17.66
C GLU A 237 3.62 21.35 -16.16
N PHE A 238 4.51 20.65 -15.46
CA PHE A 238 4.45 20.50 -14.01
C PHE A 238 4.40 21.85 -13.30
N SER A 239 5.25 22.79 -13.71
CA SER A 239 5.34 24.11 -13.10
C SER A 239 4.03 24.89 -13.22
N ALA A 240 3.42 24.94 -14.40
CA ALA A 240 2.15 25.63 -14.61
C ALA A 240 0.99 24.96 -13.83
N THR A 241 0.96 23.63 -13.78
CA THR A 241 -0.05 22.88 -13.02
C THR A 241 0.10 23.14 -11.52
N PHE A 242 1.32 23.08 -10.99
CA PHE A 242 1.63 23.35 -9.59
C PHE A 242 1.22 24.76 -9.20
N LYS A 243 1.60 25.77 -10.00
CA LYS A 243 1.23 27.17 -9.77
C LYS A 243 -0.28 27.38 -9.76
N ARG A 244 -1.02 26.69 -10.67
CA ARG A 244 -2.48 26.74 -10.72
C ARG A 244 -3.13 26.09 -9.50
N LEU A 245 -2.63 24.95 -9.03
CA LEU A 245 -3.13 24.25 -7.85
C LEU A 245 -2.91 25.09 -6.59
N PHE A 246 -1.72 25.66 -6.42
CA PHE A 246 -1.44 26.52 -5.27
C PHE A 246 -2.24 27.82 -5.28
N LYS A 247 -2.72 28.28 -6.44
CA LYS A 247 -3.63 29.42 -6.54
C LYS A 247 -5.07 29.09 -6.11
N ASN A 248 -5.44 27.81 -6.08
CA ASN A 248 -6.75 27.34 -5.65
C ASN A 248 -6.81 27.24 -4.12
N THR A 249 -7.66 28.06 -3.51
CA THR A 249 -7.82 28.14 -2.04
C THR A 249 -8.32 26.83 -1.44
N HIS A 250 -9.29 26.16 -2.09
CA HIS A 250 -9.80 24.85 -1.63
C HIS A 250 -8.71 23.77 -1.66
N TYR A 251 -7.86 23.78 -2.69
CA TYR A 251 -6.75 22.83 -2.77
C TYR A 251 -5.75 23.06 -1.62
N ARG A 252 -5.37 24.31 -1.35
CA ARG A 252 -4.43 24.62 -0.24
C ARG A 252 -4.97 24.17 1.11
N PHE A 253 -6.21 24.53 1.43
CA PHE A 253 -6.82 24.10 2.69
C PHE A 253 -7.02 22.58 2.76
N GLY A 254 -7.36 21.92 1.64
CA GLY A 254 -7.44 20.47 1.57
C GLY A 254 -6.09 19.79 1.87
N VAL A 255 -4.99 20.31 1.32
CA VAL A 255 -3.64 19.80 1.61
C VAL A 255 -3.27 19.98 3.08
N ILE A 256 -3.55 21.16 3.65
CA ILE A 256 -3.27 21.45 5.07
C ILE A 256 -4.11 20.52 5.97
N ALA A 257 -5.40 20.38 5.69
CA ALA A 257 -6.28 19.47 6.43
C ALA A 257 -5.79 18.02 6.37
N GLN A 258 -5.37 17.56 5.19
CA GLN A 258 -4.84 16.21 5.03
C GLN A 258 -3.52 16.01 5.77
N PHE A 259 -2.65 17.02 5.77
CA PHE A 259 -1.41 16.98 6.56
C PHE A 259 -1.69 16.76 8.05
N PHE A 260 -2.59 17.54 8.65
CA PHE A 260 -2.95 17.37 10.06
C PHE A 260 -3.67 16.05 10.34
N ASN A 261 -4.52 15.58 9.42
CA ASN A 261 -5.20 14.29 9.55
C ASN A 261 -4.20 13.13 9.57
N VAL A 262 -3.25 13.10 8.63
CA VAL A 262 -2.22 12.05 8.58
C VAL A 262 -1.26 12.15 9.77
N ALA A 263 -0.89 13.37 10.17
CA ALA A 263 -0.05 13.58 11.36
C ALA A 263 -0.72 13.02 12.63
N ALA A 264 -2.01 13.31 12.84
CA ALA A 264 -2.78 12.78 13.96
C ALA A 264 -2.87 11.24 13.92
N GLN A 265 -3.15 10.66 12.75
CA GLN A 265 -3.18 9.21 12.54
C GLN A 265 -1.84 8.56 12.91
N THR A 266 -0.73 9.11 12.40
CA THR A 266 0.61 8.57 12.65
C THR A 266 0.97 8.68 14.14
N CYS A 267 0.65 9.78 14.79
CA CYS A 267 0.85 9.94 16.24
C CYS A 267 0.08 8.87 17.03
N VAL A 268 -1.22 8.70 16.73
CA VAL A 268 -2.04 7.69 17.43
C VAL A 268 -1.44 6.29 17.25
N TRP A 269 -1.08 5.90 16.03
CA TRP A 269 -0.50 4.59 15.77
C TRP A 269 0.83 4.39 16.49
N THR A 270 1.72 5.38 16.40
CA THR A 270 3.05 5.28 17.04
C THR A 270 2.94 5.11 18.55
N PHE A 271 2.08 5.90 19.22
CA PHE A 271 1.96 5.87 20.67
C PHE A 271 1.02 4.79 21.21
N THR A 272 0.13 4.21 20.40
CA THR A 272 -0.73 3.09 20.82
C THR A 272 0.03 1.76 20.79
N ILE A 273 1.08 1.64 19.97
CA ILE A 273 1.83 0.39 19.79
C ILE A 273 3.04 0.31 20.74
N GLN A 274 3.44 1.41 21.38
CA GLN A 274 4.47 1.43 22.41
C GLN A 274 3.92 0.96 23.76
#